data_2dc6750dce3279f21186bdc1c4f90d8e
#
_entry.id   2dc6750dce3279f21186bdc1c4f90d8e
#
_cell.length_a   1.000
_cell.length_b   1.000
_cell.length_c   1.000
_cell.angle_alpha   90.00
_cell.angle_beta   90.00
_cell.angle_gamma   90.00
#
_symmetry.space_group_name_H-M   'P 1'
#
loop_
_entity.id
_entity.type
_entity.pdbx_description
1 polymer ?
#
loop_
_entity_poly.entity_id
_entity_poly.type
_entity_poly.pdbx_seq_one_letter_code
_entity_poly.pdbx_strand_id
1 'polypeptide(L)'
;MAKKKKSPSTPTRSLIPILTVLFVISLSLFAYVKWATTNKAKLNPQKTQENLVQVVKPINLPKPSLSSRTSVESAMQSRRTARNFTETALTMKLVGQMLWAGQGVTADWGGRTAPSAKSAYPLTLYLVANKIDGLDSGLYKYIPGEHQILHQLVLVKSGDLKAITGDSVGQNAAKEAPAVIFITGDMEKMAKAFDDKRNDNNVYLEAGHAAQNMYLQAESLGLGMVTMAGFNGEKVKEV
;
A
#
# COMPACT_ATOMS: atom_id res chain seq x y z
N MET A 1 -59.05 58.60 -49.47
CA MET A 1 -57.62 58.52 -49.81
C MET A 1 -56.97 57.48 -48.98
N ALA A 2 -56.67 56.26 -49.52
CA ALA A 2 -56.10 55.16 -48.84
C ALA A 2 -54.60 55.05 -49.21
N LYS A 3 -53.69 55.04 -48.21
CA LYS A 3 -52.24 54.87 -48.41
C LYS A 3 -51.92 53.41 -48.43
N LYS A 4 -51.31 52.83 -49.48
CA LYS A 4 -50.76 51.50 -49.62
C LYS A 4 -49.55 51.34 -48.68
N LYS A 5 -49.59 50.29 -47.84
CA LYS A 5 -48.43 49.81 -47.06
C LYS A 5 -47.49 49.01 -47.98
N LYS A 6 -46.20 49.32 -47.96
CA LYS A 6 -45.14 48.54 -48.59
C LYS A 6 -44.82 47.35 -47.70
N SER A 7 -44.74 46.15 -48.28
CA SER A 7 -44.24 44.94 -47.63
C SER A 7 -42.72 45.02 -47.44
N PRO A 8 -42.14 44.49 -46.33
CA PRO A 8 -40.71 44.43 -46.14
C PRO A 8 -40.07 43.30 -46.96
N SER A 9 -39.00 43.61 -47.68
CA SER A 9 -38.16 42.69 -48.40
C SER A 9 -37.37 41.83 -47.39
N THR A 10 -37.47 40.51 -47.50
CA THR A 10 -36.65 39.54 -46.77
C THR A 10 -35.20 39.56 -47.23
N PRO A 11 -34.22 39.63 -46.34
CA PRO A 11 -32.82 39.55 -46.75
C PRO A 11 -32.45 38.08 -47.07
N THR A 12 -32.01 37.83 -48.31
CA THR A 12 -31.39 36.58 -48.72
C THR A 12 -30.06 36.44 -47.98
N ARG A 13 -30.07 35.58 -46.91
CA ARG A 13 -28.83 35.15 -46.27
C ARG A 13 -28.04 34.23 -47.22
N SER A 14 -26.82 34.67 -47.61
CA SER A 14 -25.93 33.88 -48.43
C SER A 14 -25.49 32.62 -47.66
N LEU A 15 -25.75 31.44 -48.18
CA LEU A 15 -25.40 30.16 -47.63
C LEU A 15 -23.89 29.79 -47.82
N ILE A 16 -23.15 30.65 -48.56
CA ILE A 16 -21.74 30.40 -48.94
C ILE A 16 -20.78 30.32 -47.71
N PRO A 17 -20.88 31.12 -46.64
CA PRO A 17 -19.96 31.03 -45.53
C PRO A 17 -20.17 29.75 -44.67
N ILE A 18 -21.38 29.20 -44.66
CA ILE A 18 -21.67 27.96 -43.85
C ILE A 18 -21.10 26.74 -44.53
N LEU A 19 -21.16 26.61 -45.86
CA LEU A 19 -20.59 25.52 -46.62
C LEU A 19 -19.03 25.50 -46.56
N THR A 20 -18.38 26.68 -46.60
CA THR A 20 -16.91 26.77 -46.45
C THR A 20 -16.44 26.35 -45.06
N VAL A 21 -17.14 26.72 -43.99
CA VAL A 21 -16.80 26.33 -42.63
C VAL A 21 -16.96 24.81 -42.44
N LEU A 22 -18.05 24.23 -42.94
CA LEU A 22 -18.27 22.76 -42.87
C LEU A 22 -17.20 21.97 -43.67
N PHE A 23 -16.76 22.48 -44.82
CA PHE A 23 -15.71 21.83 -45.61
C PHE A 23 -14.34 21.90 -44.93
N VAL A 24 -13.98 23.00 -44.27
CA VAL A 24 -12.72 23.11 -43.48
C VAL A 24 -12.75 22.19 -42.27
N ILE A 25 -13.90 22.09 -41.57
CA ILE A 25 -14.04 21.17 -40.43
C ILE A 25 -13.92 19.71 -40.89
N SER A 26 -14.48 19.33 -42.04
CA SER A 26 -14.40 17.96 -42.56
C SER A 26 -12.98 17.58 -42.99
N LEU A 27 -12.22 18.51 -43.60
CA LEU A 27 -10.84 18.29 -43.99
C LEU A 27 -9.91 18.18 -42.76
N SER A 28 -10.12 18.97 -41.71
CA SER A 28 -9.35 18.90 -40.48
C SER A 28 -9.65 17.60 -39.71
N LEU A 29 -10.91 17.15 -39.68
CA LEU A 29 -11.31 15.88 -39.07
C LEU A 29 -10.70 14.68 -39.83
N PHE A 30 -10.71 14.73 -41.17
CA PHE A 30 -10.10 13.69 -42.00
C PHE A 30 -8.57 13.62 -41.83
N ALA A 31 -7.91 14.77 -41.77
CA ALA A 31 -6.47 14.86 -41.49
C ALA A 31 -6.14 14.36 -40.09
N TYR A 32 -6.95 14.68 -39.08
CA TYR A 32 -6.81 14.18 -37.71
C TYR A 32 -7.00 12.66 -37.62
N VAL A 33 -8.05 12.13 -38.25
CA VAL A 33 -8.31 10.67 -38.27
C VAL A 33 -7.17 9.93 -38.98
N LYS A 34 -6.66 10.45 -40.11
CA LYS A 34 -5.54 9.88 -40.84
C LYS A 34 -4.24 9.93 -40.05
N TRP A 35 -3.96 11.05 -39.33
CA TRP A 35 -2.83 11.16 -38.43
C TRP A 35 -2.96 10.21 -37.22
N ALA A 36 -4.15 10.12 -36.61
CA ALA A 36 -4.42 9.22 -35.49
C ALA A 36 -4.30 7.74 -35.89
N THR A 37 -4.75 7.35 -37.08
CA THR A 37 -4.62 5.97 -37.57
C THR A 37 -3.18 5.63 -37.94
N THR A 38 -2.43 6.57 -38.53
CA THR A 38 -1.01 6.37 -38.89
C THR A 38 -0.12 6.30 -37.64
N ASN A 39 -0.46 7.05 -36.56
CA ASN A 39 0.29 7.02 -35.31
C ASN A 39 -0.16 5.91 -34.34
N LYS A 40 -1.37 5.33 -34.49
CA LYS A 40 -1.75 4.10 -33.77
C LYS A 40 -0.83 2.92 -34.06
N ALA A 41 -0.25 2.87 -35.25
CA ALA A 41 0.73 1.82 -35.59
C ALA A 41 2.10 1.98 -34.90
N LYS A 42 2.41 3.17 -34.34
CA LYS A 42 3.66 3.43 -33.59
C LYS A 42 3.51 3.28 -32.06
N LEU A 43 2.31 3.30 -31.53
CA LEU A 43 1.96 3.02 -30.15
C LEU A 43 1.41 1.60 -30.10
N ASN A 44 2.29 0.60 -30.04
CA ASN A 44 1.87 -0.77 -29.74
C ASN A 44 1.58 -0.86 -28.23
N PRO A 45 0.30 -0.81 -27.80
CA PRO A 45 -0.03 -0.83 -26.37
C PRO A 45 0.37 -2.14 -25.70
N GLN A 46 0.55 -3.23 -26.45
CA GLN A 46 1.02 -4.50 -25.93
C GLN A 46 2.51 -4.47 -25.57
N LYS A 47 3.37 -3.78 -26.33
CA LYS A 47 4.79 -3.63 -25.97
C LYS A 47 5.03 -2.71 -24.78
N THR A 48 4.13 -1.76 -24.53
CA THR A 48 4.24 -0.85 -23.37
C THR A 48 3.70 -1.50 -22.10
N GLN A 49 2.77 -2.45 -22.21
CA GLN A 49 2.27 -3.21 -21.06
C GLN A 49 3.15 -4.41 -20.68
N GLU A 50 3.81 -5.06 -21.65
CA GLU A 50 4.74 -6.16 -21.36
C GLU A 50 6.00 -5.71 -20.59
N ASN A 51 6.40 -4.44 -20.67
CA ASN A 51 7.55 -3.91 -19.94
C ASN A 51 7.20 -3.32 -18.54
N LEU A 52 5.94 -3.34 -18.08
CA LEU A 52 5.51 -2.72 -16.84
C LEU A 52 4.84 -3.65 -15.83
N VAL A 53 4.64 -4.90 -16.17
CA VAL A 53 4.21 -5.91 -15.21
C VAL A 53 5.28 -7.00 -15.12
N GLN A 54 6.38 -6.70 -14.47
CA GLN A 54 7.01 -7.77 -13.70
C GLN A 54 5.93 -8.22 -12.71
N VAL A 55 5.31 -9.35 -12.97
CA VAL A 55 4.44 -10.04 -12.01
C VAL A 55 5.37 -10.39 -10.84
N VAL A 56 5.43 -9.50 -9.86
CA VAL A 56 6.20 -9.74 -8.64
C VAL A 56 5.57 -10.95 -7.98
N LYS A 57 6.21 -12.11 -8.14
CA LYS A 57 5.71 -13.36 -7.57
C LYS A 57 5.70 -13.23 -6.05
N PRO A 58 4.56 -13.42 -5.39
CA PRO A 58 4.50 -13.39 -3.94
C PRO A 58 5.43 -14.45 -3.33
N ILE A 59 6.10 -14.09 -2.25
CA ILE A 59 6.98 -14.97 -1.49
C ILE A 59 6.17 -15.58 -0.35
N ASN A 60 6.00 -16.89 -0.35
CA ASN A 60 5.30 -17.60 0.72
C ASN A 60 6.14 -17.56 2.01
N LEU A 61 5.50 -17.17 3.11
CA LEU A 61 6.09 -17.26 4.43
C LEU A 61 5.85 -18.64 5.05
N PRO A 62 6.75 -19.12 5.92
CA PRO A 62 6.53 -20.35 6.66
C PRO A 62 5.25 -20.28 7.51
N LYS A 63 4.52 -21.38 7.60
CA LYS A 63 3.31 -21.50 8.41
C LYS A 63 3.59 -21.04 9.86
N PRO A 64 2.74 -20.20 10.47
CA PRO A 64 2.96 -19.72 11.83
C PRO A 64 2.84 -20.86 12.86
N SER A 65 3.65 -20.76 13.92
CA SER A 65 3.51 -21.61 15.09
C SER A 65 2.38 -21.10 15.98
N LEU A 66 1.50 -21.99 16.42
CA LEU A 66 0.36 -21.64 17.27
C LEU A 66 0.63 -21.95 18.77
N SER A 67 1.85 -22.38 19.10
CA SER A 67 2.25 -22.67 20.47
C SER A 67 3.71 -22.30 20.72
N SER A 68 4.05 -21.98 21.96
CA SER A 68 5.41 -21.77 22.43
C SER A 68 5.60 -22.32 23.84
N ARG A 69 6.84 -22.31 24.32
CA ARG A 69 7.17 -22.65 25.71
C ARG A 69 7.01 -21.47 26.66
N THR A 70 6.90 -20.24 26.14
CA THR A 70 6.74 -19.02 26.91
C THR A 70 5.26 -18.75 27.10
N SER A 71 4.78 -18.68 28.33
CA SER A 71 3.41 -18.27 28.60
C SER A 71 3.20 -16.79 28.34
N VAL A 72 1.96 -16.38 28.15
CA VAL A 72 1.59 -14.97 27.96
C VAL A 72 2.03 -14.14 29.18
N GLU A 73 1.86 -14.66 30.38
CA GLU A 73 2.25 -14.02 31.65
C GLU A 73 3.78 -13.83 31.70
N SER A 74 4.55 -14.84 31.33
CA SER A 74 6.01 -14.73 31.26
C SER A 74 6.46 -13.70 30.23
N ALA A 75 5.84 -13.71 29.05
CA ALA A 75 6.15 -12.72 28.01
C ALA A 75 5.81 -11.29 28.45
N MET A 76 4.67 -11.08 29.13
CA MET A 76 4.29 -9.79 29.72
C MET A 76 5.29 -9.33 30.78
N GLN A 77 5.71 -10.24 31.66
CA GLN A 77 6.65 -9.95 32.75
C GLN A 77 8.04 -9.59 32.21
N SER A 78 8.53 -10.29 31.20
CA SER A 78 9.92 -10.20 30.73
C SER A 78 10.12 -9.16 29.63
N ARG A 79 9.07 -8.86 28.83
CA ARG A 79 9.15 -7.94 27.71
C ARG A 79 9.80 -6.60 28.09
N ARG A 80 10.87 -6.24 27.39
CA ARG A 80 11.52 -4.92 27.51
C ARG A 80 11.71 -4.34 26.10
N THR A 81 11.80 -3.00 26.06
CA THR A 81 12.22 -2.29 24.84
C THR A 81 13.71 -2.49 24.62
N ALA A 82 14.09 -3.04 23.47
CA ALA A 82 15.47 -3.21 23.03
C ALA A 82 15.77 -2.29 21.86
N ARG A 83 16.88 -1.54 21.91
CA ARG A 83 17.33 -0.63 20.84
C ARG A 83 18.69 -0.99 20.29
N ASN A 84 19.37 -1.93 20.91
CA ASN A 84 20.65 -2.47 20.45
C ASN A 84 20.40 -3.87 19.89
N PHE A 85 20.78 -4.07 18.65
CA PHE A 85 20.57 -5.32 17.93
C PHE A 85 21.90 -5.98 17.58
N THR A 86 21.88 -7.31 17.47
CA THR A 86 23.04 -8.07 17.01
C THR A 86 23.10 -8.07 15.48
N GLU A 87 24.28 -8.36 14.95
CA GLU A 87 24.51 -8.54 13.51
C GLU A 87 23.92 -9.87 12.96
N THR A 88 23.19 -10.62 13.76
CA THR A 88 22.62 -11.91 13.37
C THR A 88 21.45 -11.71 12.41
N ALA A 89 21.48 -12.41 11.28
CA ALA A 89 20.37 -12.39 10.34
C ALA A 89 19.12 -13.05 10.94
N LEU A 90 17.93 -12.52 10.59
CA LEU A 90 16.66 -13.17 10.93
C LEU A 90 16.34 -14.23 9.89
N THR A 91 15.70 -15.31 10.33
CA THR A 91 15.16 -16.30 9.39
C THR A 91 13.76 -15.89 8.91
N MET A 92 13.34 -16.39 7.73
CA MET A 92 11.99 -16.21 7.22
C MET A 92 10.91 -16.70 8.19
N LYS A 93 11.21 -17.72 9.00
CA LYS A 93 10.31 -18.24 10.03
C LYS A 93 10.07 -17.23 11.14
N LEU A 94 11.12 -16.56 11.63
CA LEU A 94 11.00 -15.51 12.66
C LEU A 94 10.23 -14.32 12.14
N VAL A 95 10.57 -13.85 10.94
CA VAL A 95 9.89 -12.73 10.29
C VAL A 95 8.42 -13.02 10.03
N GLY A 96 8.12 -14.20 9.48
CA GLY A 96 6.74 -14.65 9.24
C GLY A 96 5.92 -14.69 10.53
N GLN A 97 6.50 -15.21 11.61
CA GLN A 97 5.84 -15.27 12.91
C GLN A 97 5.55 -13.88 13.49
N MET A 98 6.48 -12.93 13.35
CA MET A 98 6.30 -11.55 13.79
C MET A 98 5.18 -10.83 13.02
N LEU A 99 5.14 -10.98 11.70
CA LEU A 99 4.11 -10.40 10.86
C LEU A 99 2.73 -11.01 11.14
N TRP A 100 2.68 -12.35 11.35
CA TRP A 100 1.47 -13.03 11.73
C TRP A 100 0.96 -12.56 13.11
N ALA A 101 1.84 -12.38 14.09
CA ALA A 101 1.45 -11.87 15.40
C ALA A 101 0.78 -10.49 15.33
N GLY A 102 1.21 -9.64 14.38
CA GLY A 102 0.62 -8.32 14.18
C GLY A 102 -0.73 -8.35 13.47
N GLN A 103 -0.87 -9.10 12.37
CA GLN A 103 -2.04 -9.02 11.50
C GLN A 103 -2.43 -10.35 10.83
N GLY A 104 -1.97 -11.50 11.34
CA GLY A 104 -2.32 -12.80 10.77
C GLY A 104 -3.81 -13.11 10.89
N VAL A 105 -4.37 -13.76 9.88
CA VAL A 105 -5.77 -14.24 9.90
C VAL A 105 -5.84 -15.50 10.74
N THR A 106 -6.80 -15.57 11.66
CA THR A 106 -6.96 -16.65 12.63
C THR A 106 -8.35 -17.29 12.63
N ALA A 107 -9.29 -16.74 11.85
CA ALA A 107 -10.65 -17.23 11.75
C ALA A 107 -11.15 -17.21 10.30
N ASP A 108 -12.03 -18.13 9.94
CA ASP A 108 -12.57 -18.28 8.57
C ASP A 108 -13.33 -17.03 8.07
N TRP A 109 -13.92 -16.28 8.99
CA TRP A 109 -14.58 -15.01 8.67
C TRP A 109 -13.61 -13.81 8.51
N GLY A 110 -12.29 -14.06 8.51
CA GLY A 110 -11.26 -13.04 8.32
C GLY A 110 -10.77 -12.37 9.60
N GLY A 111 -11.17 -12.87 10.79
CA GLY A 111 -10.67 -12.38 12.08
C GLY A 111 -9.16 -12.51 12.19
N ARG A 112 -8.51 -11.50 12.77
CA ARG A 112 -7.04 -11.41 12.88
C ARG A 112 -6.55 -11.53 14.30
N THR A 113 -5.24 -11.68 14.47
CA THR A 113 -4.55 -11.69 15.76
C THR A 113 -4.78 -10.42 16.58
N ALA A 114 -4.88 -9.26 15.93
CA ALA A 114 -5.29 -8.02 16.57
C ALA A 114 -6.78 -7.74 16.31
N PRO A 115 -7.55 -7.30 17.33
CA PRO A 115 -8.96 -6.94 17.14
C PRO A 115 -9.08 -5.66 16.31
N SER A 116 -10.18 -5.53 15.55
CA SER A 116 -10.48 -4.34 14.78
C SER A 116 -11.93 -3.91 14.99
N ALA A 117 -12.14 -2.61 15.16
CA ALA A 117 -13.47 -2.04 15.33
C ALA A 117 -14.32 -2.33 14.09
N LYS A 118 -15.53 -2.88 14.30
CA LYS A 118 -16.44 -3.34 13.23
C LYS A 118 -15.78 -4.26 12.20
N SER A 119 -14.72 -4.97 12.56
CA SER A 119 -13.93 -5.83 11.66
C SER A 119 -13.41 -5.09 10.44
N ALA A 120 -13.13 -3.80 10.54
CA ALA A 120 -12.69 -2.96 9.43
C ALA A 120 -11.28 -3.35 8.92
N TYR A 121 -10.39 -3.79 9.82
CA TYR A 121 -9.01 -4.18 9.51
C TYR A 121 -8.27 -3.18 8.60
N PRO A 122 -8.13 -1.91 9.02
CA PRO A 122 -7.50 -0.85 8.22
C PRO A 122 -5.99 -0.98 8.14
N LEU A 123 -5.36 -1.81 8.99
CA LEU A 123 -3.92 -1.88 9.07
C LEU A 123 -3.31 -2.70 7.93
N THR A 124 -2.20 -2.20 7.42
CA THR A 124 -1.27 -2.93 6.54
C THR A 124 0.12 -2.91 7.17
N LEU A 125 0.81 -4.06 7.14
CA LEU A 125 2.20 -4.17 7.56
C LEU A 125 3.12 -4.14 6.35
N TYR A 126 4.20 -3.36 6.45
CA TYR A 126 5.30 -3.36 5.49
C TYR A 126 6.59 -3.73 6.21
N LEU A 127 7.36 -4.61 5.61
CA LEU A 127 8.65 -5.08 6.11
C LEU A 127 9.78 -4.44 5.31
N VAL A 128 10.65 -3.69 5.98
CA VAL A 128 11.98 -3.39 5.44
C VAL A 128 12.91 -4.52 5.83
N ALA A 129 13.36 -5.27 4.83
CA ALA A 129 14.30 -6.37 4.99
C ALA A 129 15.72 -5.83 4.89
N ASN A 130 16.45 -5.77 6.01
CA ASN A 130 17.83 -5.33 6.04
C ASN A 130 18.81 -6.51 6.06
N LYS A 131 18.51 -7.55 6.85
CA LYS A 131 19.33 -8.74 6.99
C LYS A 131 18.47 -9.95 7.35
N ILE A 132 17.92 -10.59 6.34
CA ILE A 132 17.02 -11.75 6.48
C ILE A 132 17.53 -12.87 5.58
N ASP A 133 17.75 -14.07 6.14
CA ASP A 133 18.21 -15.23 5.39
C ASP A 133 17.19 -15.62 4.32
N GLY A 134 17.64 -15.69 3.07
CA GLY A 134 16.80 -16.08 1.92
C GLY A 134 15.84 -15.00 1.44
N LEU A 135 16.02 -13.74 1.86
CA LEU A 135 15.24 -12.60 1.38
C LEU A 135 16.16 -11.43 1.01
N ASP A 136 16.03 -10.94 -0.22
CA ASP A 136 16.79 -9.78 -0.68
C ASP A 136 16.39 -8.52 0.09
N SER A 137 17.33 -7.56 0.19
CA SER A 137 17.06 -6.26 0.82
C SER A 137 16.01 -5.48 0.04
N GLY A 138 15.02 -4.91 0.76
CA GLY A 138 13.94 -4.16 0.14
C GLY A 138 12.77 -3.91 1.09
N LEU A 139 11.74 -3.24 0.55
CA LEU A 139 10.44 -3.04 1.18
C LEU A 139 9.45 -4.08 0.65
N TYR A 140 8.79 -4.77 1.55
CA TYR A 140 7.82 -5.80 1.24
C TYR A 140 6.49 -5.49 1.93
N LYS A 141 5.39 -5.64 1.20
CA LYS A 141 4.04 -5.61 1.77
C LYS A 141 3.68 -7.00 2.30
N TYR A 142 3.20 -7.07 3.52
CA TYR A 142 2.66 -8.28 4.10
C TYR A 142 1.21 -8.51 3.64
N ILE A 143 0.94 -9.70 3.16
CA ILE A 143 -0.40 -10.20 2.82
C ILE A 143 -0.73 -11.27 3.86
N PRO A 144 -1.71 -11.05 4.74
CA PRO A 144 -2.01 -11.97 5.84
C PRO A 144 -2.59 -13.32 5.41
N GLY A 145 -2.96 -13.45 4.15
CA GLY A 145 -3.52 -14.69 3.60
C GLY A 145 -4.96 -14.95 4.03
N GLU A 146 -5.41 -16.16 3.78
CA GLU A 146 -6.67 -16.69 4.28
C GLU A 146 -6.36 -17.70 5.39
N HIS A 147 -7.23 -17.79 6.37
CA HIS A 147 -7.22 -18.67 7.53
C HIS A 147 -6.01 -19.66 7.61
N GLN A 148 -4.93 -19.24 8.25
CA GLN A 148 -3.70 -20.00 8.58
C GLN A 148 -2.91 -20.62 7.40
N ILE A 149 -3.30 -20.40 6.14
CA ILE A 149 -2.81 -21.25 5.06
C ILE A 149 -1.69 -20.61 4.27
N LEU A 150 -1.79 -19.36 3.88
CA LEU A 150 -0.82 -18.73 2.99
C LEU A 150 -0.65 -17.25 3.30
N HIS A 151 0.19 -16.91 4.26
CA HIS A 151 0.63 -15.54 4.38
C HIS A 151 1.89 -15.31 3.55
N GLN A 152 2.01 -14.13 2.97
CA GLN A 152 2.98 -13.85 1.91
C GLN A 152 3.62 -12.47 2.07
N LEU A 153 4.75 -12.31 1.40
CA LEU A 153 5.38 -11.01 1.13
C LEU A 153 5.28 -10.69 -0.36
N VAL A 154 4.98 -9.45 -0.68
CA VAL A 154 5.04 -8.91 -2.04
C VAL A 154 6.05 -7.80 -2.05
N LEU A 155 7.09 -7.90 -2.90
CA LEU A 155 8.09 -6.85 -3.07
C LEU A 155 7.44 -5.56 -3.58
N VAL A 156 7.70 -4.45 -2.89
CA VAL A 156 7.26 -3.10 -3.24
C VAL A 156 8.41 -2.30 -3.84
N LYS A 157 9.58 -2.38 -3.20
CA LYS A 157 10.77 -1.64 -3.62
C LYS A 157 12.03 -2.45 -3.29
N SER A 158 12.89 -2.68 -4.26
CA SER A 158 14.15 -3.39 -4.06
C SER A 158 15.27 -2.44 -3.62
N GLY A 159 16.27 -2.99 -2.93
CA GLY A 159 17.49 -2.30 -2.58
C GLY A 159 17.69 -2.08 -1.08
N ASP A 160 18.84 -1.55 -0.71
CA ASP A 160 19.17 -1.22 0.68
C ASP A 160 18.45 0.06 1.12
N LEU A 161 17.53 -0.08 2.06
CA LEU A 161 16.72 1.00 2.59
C LEU A 161 17.09 1.40 4.03
N LYS A 162 18.20 0.88 4.58
CA LYS A 162 18.62 1.12 5.97
C LYS A 162 18.76 2.60 6.30
N ALA A 163 19.48 3.34 5.44
CA ALA A 163 19.78 4.75 5.69
C ALA A 163 18.48 5.58 5.73
N ILE A 164 17.66 5.48 4.69
CA ILE A 164 16.41 6.25 4.60
C ILE A 164 15.41 5.85 5.69
N THR A 165 15.36 4.57 6.08
CA THR A 165 14.53 4.09 7.19
C THR A 165 15.01 4.68 8.52
N GLY A 166 16.30 4.65 8.79
CA GLY A 166 16.89 5.27 9.98
C GLY A 166 16.62 6.77 10.07
N ASP A 167 16.79 7.48 8.95
CA ASP A 167 16.56 8.92 8.86
C ASP A 167 15.09 9.31 9.01
N SER A 168 14.16 8.45 8.55
CA SER A 168 12.72 8.69 8.68
C SER A 168 12.24 8.62 10.12
N VAL A 169 12.90 7.79 10.94
CA VAL A 169 12.58 7.60 12.36
C VAL A 169 13.47 8.45 13.27
N GLY A 170 14.62 8.90 12.78
CA GLY A 170 15.57 9.70 13.56
C GLY A 170 16.25 8.90 14.69
N GLN A 171 16.33 7.56 14.57
CA GLN A 171 16.93 6.68 15.59
C GLN A 171 17.80 5.60 14.93
N ASN A 172 19.02 5.44 15.45
CA ASN A 172 19.98 4.43 14.96
C ASN A 172 19.41 3.01 15.04
N ALA A 173 18.59 2.71 16.04
CA ALA A 173 17.96 1.40 16.17
C ALA A 173 17.20 0.97 14.91
N ALA A 174 16.54 1.89 14.20
CA ALA A 174 15.85 1.58 12.94
C ALA A 174 16.81 1.30 11.78
N LYS A 175 18.01 1.90 11.80
CA LYS A 175 19.08 1.68 10.83
C LYS A 175 19.82 0.35 11.07
N GLU A 176 20.02 0.01 12.34
CA GLU A 176 20.83 -1.16 12.75
C GLU A 176 20.01 -2.46 12.80
N ALA A 177 18.68 -2.36 12.97
CA ALA A 177 17.82 -3.52 13.05
C ALA A 177 17.89 -4.39 11.77
N PRO A 178 17.96 -5.73 11.91
CA PRO A 178 17.90 -6.63 10.76
C PRO A 178 16.56 -6.56 9.99
N ALA A 179 15.50 -6.09 10.65
CA ALA A 179 14.21 -5.82 10.04
C ALA A 179 13.50 -4.65 10.72
N VAL A 180 12.74 -3.88 9.94
CA VAL A 180 11.84 -2.84 10.45
C VAL A 180 10.44 -3.13 9.89
N ILE A 181 9.42 -3.07 10.75
CA ILE A 181 8.03 -3.26 10.34
C ILE A 181 7.30 -1.92 10.49
N PHE A 182 6.85 -1.36 9.37
CA PHE A 182 5.92 -0.22 9.39
C PHE A 182 4.49 -0.72 9.54
N ILE A 183 3.76 -0.14 10.48
CA ILE A 183 2.32 -0.34 10.65
C ILE A 183 1.63 0.88 10.05
N THR A 184 0.98 0.72 8.92
CA THR A 184 0.22 1.80 8.26
C THR A 184 -1.26 1.58 8.45
N GLY A 185 -2.02 2.68 8.54
CA GLY A 185 -3.47 2.65 8.73
C GLY A 185 -4.20 3.37 7.61
N ASP A 186 -5.21 2.73 7.05
CA ASP A 186 -6.14 3.30 6.08
C ASP A 186 -7.30 3.97 6.83
N MET A 187 -7.23 5.30 6.99
CA MET A 187 -8.22 6.11 7.71
C MET A 187 -9.57 6.14 7.00
N GLU A 188 -9.57 6.07 5.66
CA GLU A 188 -10.80 6.04 4.87
C GLU A 188 -11.52 4.71 5.03
N LYS A 189 -10.78 3.61 5.03
CA LYS A 189 -11.35 2.28 5.28
C LYS A 189 -12.01 2.20 6.65
N MET A 190 -11.39 2.77 7.68
CA MET A 190 -11.99 2.86 9.00
C MET A 190 -13.23 3.76 9.01
N ALA A 191 -13.19 4.92 8.36
CA ALA A 191 -14.33 5.83 8.27
C ALA A 191 -15.54 5.17 7.61
N LYS A 192 -15.35 4.46 6.50
CA LYS A 192 -16.42 3.70 5.81
C LYS A 192 -17.13 2.70 6.72
N ALA A 193 -16.42 2.05 7.64
CA ALA A 193 -17.02 1.16 8.61
C ALA A 193 -17.91 1.89 9.64
N PHE A 194 -17.80 3.22 9.74
CA PHE A 194 -18.55 4.09 10.65
C PHE A 194 -19.39 5.14 9.92
N ASP A 195 -20.02 4.75 8.82
CA ASP A 195 -20.91 5.61 8.01
C ASP A 195 -20.21 6.88 7.54
N ASP A 196 -19.00 6.74 7.02
CA ASP A 196 -18.08 7.77 6.55
C ASP A 196 -17.68 8.82 7.63
N LYS A 197 -17.88 8.47 8.90
CA LYS A 197 -17.41 9.31 10.03
C LYS A 197 -15.97 9.00 10.36
N ARG A 198 -15.13 10.03 10.40
CA ARG A 198 -13.73 9.89 10.76
C ARG A 198 -13.55 9.26 12.15
N ASN A 199 -12.72 8.22 12.24
CA ASN A 199 -12.49 7.42 13.43
C ASN A 199 -11.01 7.02 13.59
N ASP A 200 -10.11 7.99 13.47
CA ASP A 200 -8.66 7.79 13.51
C ASP A 200 -8.20 7.12 14.80
N ASN A 201 -8.86 7.43 15.93
CA ASN A 201 -8.53 6.83 17.23
C ASN A 201 -8.62 5.30 17.23
N ASN A 202 -9.57 4.72 16.49
CA ASN A 202 -9.69 3.28 16.36
C ASN A 202 -8.51 2.69 15.59
N VAL A 203 -7.98 3.41 14.58
CA VAL A 203 -6.80 2.99 13.82
C VAL A 203 -5.55 3.00 14.71
N TYR A 204 -5.36 4.05 15.50
CA TYR A 204 -4.23 4.13 16.44
C TYR A 204 -4.32 3.07 17.54
N LEU A 205 -5.51 2.81 18.07
CA LEU A 205 -5.75 1.77 19.07
C LEU A 205 -5.42 0.38 18.49
N GLU A 206 -5.88 0.10 17.27
CA GLU A 206 -5.58 -1.16 16.59
C GLU A 206 -4.08 -1.32 16.31
N ALA A 207 -3.39 -0.25 15.90
CA ALA A 207 -1.94 -0.26 15.71
C ALA A 207 -1.21 -0.59 17.01
N GLY A 208 -1.66 -0.05 18.15
CA GLY A 208 -1.15 -0.38 19.48
C GLY A 208 -1.37 -1.87 19.83
N HIS A 209 -2.55 -2.43 19.54
CA HIS A 209 -2.83 -3.86 19.75
C HIS A 209 -1.90 -4.75 18.92
N ALA A 210 -1.73 -4.43 17.63
CA ALA A 210 -0.83 -5.18 16.75
C ALA A 210 0.63 -5.10 17.23
N ALA A 211 1.08 -3.89 17.61
CA ALA A 211 2.43 -3.69 18.14
C ALA A 211 2.66 -4.47 19.45
N GLN A 212 1.68 -4.49 20.36
CA GLN A 212 1.80 -5.27 21.61
C GLN A 212 1.84 -6.77 21.35
N ASN A 213 1.02 -7.29 20.42
CA ASN A 213 1.09 -8.69 20.03
C ASN A 213 2.50 -9.05 19.51
N MET A 214 3.09 -8.19 18.67
CA MET A 214 4.46 -8.38 18.19
C MET A 214 5.48 -8.31 19.32
N TYR A 215 5.32 -7.44 20.33
CA TYR A 215 6.21 -7.43 21.50
C TYR A 215 6.19 -8.75 22.29
N LEU A 216 5.01 -9.28 22.54
CA LEU A 216 4.88 -10.56 23.27
C LEU A 216 5.43 -11.72 22.46
N GLN A 217 5.19 -11.69 21.14
CA GLN A 217 5.75 -12.69 20.23
C GLN A 217 7.28 -12.58 20.13
N ALA A 218 7.85 -11.37 20.07
CA ALA A 218 9.29 -11.18 20.06
C ALA A 218 9.95 -11.78 21.31
N GLU A 219 9.38 -11.52 22.49
CA GLU A 219 9.86 -12.10 23.75
C GLU A 219 9.84 -13.62 23.71
N SER A 220 8.74 -14.21 23.22
CA SER A 220 8.60 -15.67 23.07
C SER A 220 9.61 -16.29 22.08
N LEU A 221 10.11 -15.51 21.13
CA LEU A 221 11.10 -15.92 20.12
C LEU A 221 12.55 -15.60 20.52
N GLY A 222 12.77 -14.94 21.68
CA GLY A 222 14.08 -14.46 22.10
C GLY A 222 14.58 -13.28 21.25
N LEU A 223 13.68 -12.48 20.69
CA LEU A 223 13.98 -11.31 19.88
C LEU A 223 13.84 -10.01 20.68
N GLY A 224 14.74 -9.05 20.43
CA GLY A 224 14.58 -7.68 20.89
C GLY A 224 13.69 -6.88 19.94
N MET A 225 12.87 -5.99 20.50
CA MET A 225 11.97 -5.12 19.73
C MET A 225 11.84 -3.74 20.37
N VAL A 226 11.63 -2.72 19.54
CA VAL A 226 11.19 -1.37 19.94
C VAL A 226 10.08 -0.89 19.03
N THR A 227 9.04 -0.28 19.60
CA THR A 227 8.00 0.43 18.86
C THR A 227 8.29 1.93 18.89
N MET A 228 8.23 2.58 17.74
CA MET A 228 8.52 3.99 17.57
C MET A 228 7.30 4.68 16.95
N ALA A 229 6.80 5.73 17.62
CA ALA A 229 5.70 6.57 17.13
C ALA A 229 6.17 7.96 16.70
N GLY A 230 7.41 8.34 17.07
CA GLY A 230 8.04 9.57 16.60
C GLY A 230 8.78 9.32 15.28
N PHE A 231 8.24 9.79 14.17
CA PHE A 231 8.82 9.67 12.83
C PHE A 231 8.46 10.88 11.97
N ASN A 232 9.25 11.12 10.94
CA ASN A 232 8.94 12.12 9.92
C ASN A 232 8.10 11.47 8.82
N GLY A 233 6.81 11.82 8.74
CA GLY A 233 5.85 11.22 7.80
C GLY A 233 6.23 11.40 6.33
N GLU A 234 6.83 12.54 5.95
CA GLU A 234 7.26 12.76 4.56
C GLU A 234 8.43 11.85 4.20
N LYS A 235 9.41 11.70 5.09
CA LYS A 235 10.53 10.78 4.88
C LYS A 235 10.10 9.31 4.87
N VAL A 236 9.10 8.93 5.65
CA VAL A 236 8.54 7.55 5.60
C VAL A 236 7.95 7.24 4.23
N LYS A 237 7.37 8.21 3.53
CA LYS A 237 6.84 8.02 2.16
C LYS A 237 7.94 7.77 1.11
N GLU A 238 9.18 8.13 1.41
CA GLU A 238 10.32 7.91 0.51
C GLU A 238 10.89 6.47 0.65
N VAL A 239 10.61 5.81 1.79
CA VAL A 239 10.97 4.40 2.01
C VAL A 239 10.17 3.50 1.10
#